data_5c3a6acf7ab6d5f8f519b8640458d758
#
_entry.id   5c3a6acf7ab6d5f8f519b8640458d758
#
_cell.length_a   1.000
_cell.length_b   1.000
_cell.length_c   1.000
_cell.angle_alpha   90.00
_cell.angle_beta   90.00
_cell.angle_gamma   90.00
#
_symmetry.space_group_name_H-M   'P 1'
#
loop_
_entity.id
_entity.type
_entity.pdbx_description
1 polymer ?
#
loop_
_entity_poly.entity_id
_entity_poly.type
_entity_poly.pdbx_seq_one_letter_code
_entity_poly.pdbx_strand_id
1 'polypeptide(L)'
;MKKGPIREWFDSLLFAVIAATLIRWATFEAFTIPTPSMENNLLVGDFLFVNKLNYGPRTPKTPLQVPLTHQKIWGTDIQSYLDWIQLPTFRLPGFSEIERNDVVVFNYPNELDKPLDLKTYYVKRCVGLPNDTIEIDNGEVKINGEVLNPPKGLQNRYFVETDININERVFKKYNIWEYTKVTNGYYINTQQKNADDLSRESFIDDVTVYRMDKSISTGRIFPNKDYPWNTDFYGPLAIPYKNLEITINAENLKRYGSTILNYEGINNVRIEEENLLIDNEIVEKYI
;
A
#
# COMPACT_ATOMS: atom_id res chain seq x y z
N MET A 1 -24.21 47.76 -7.82
CA MET A 1 -24.52 47.29 -9.19
C MET A 1 -24.92 45.81 -9.09
N LYS A 2 -26.07 45.41 -9.59
CA LYS A 2 -26.44 43.95 -9.68
C LYS A 2 -25.55 43.30 -10.71
N LYS A 3 -24.94 42.18 -10.34
CA LYS A 3 -24.10 41.37 -11.25
C LYS A 3 -25.06 40.77 -12.34
N GLY A 4 -24.55 40.66 -13.56
CA GLY A 4 -25.30 39.98 -14.62
C GLY A 4 -25.37 38.45 -14.35
N PRO A 5 -26.42 37.74 -14.87
CA PRO A 5 -26.66 36.33 -14.55
C PRO A 5 -25.52 35.40 -14.93
N ILE A 6 -24.79 35.66 -15.99
CA ILE A 6 -23.61 34.88 -16.40
C ILE A 6 -22.49 35.00 -15.35
N ARG A 7 -22.24 36.19 -14.83
CA ARG A 7 -21.22 36.41 -13.80
C ARG A 7 -21.61 35.75 -12.48
N GLU A 8 -22.88 35.79 -12.10
CA GLU A 8 -23.37 35.10 -10.91
C GLU A 8 -23.22 33.58 -11.04
N TRP A 9 -23.46 33.02 -12.22
CA TRP A 9 -23.25 31.60 -12.49
C TRP A 9 -21.75 31.23 -12.36
N PHE A 10 -20.82 31.99 -12.96
CA PHE A 10 -19.39 31.74 -12.82
C PHE A 10 -18.89 31.89 -11.38
N ASP A 11 -19.34 32.91 -10.65
CA ASP A 11 -18.99 33.12 -9.24
C ASP A 11 -19.48 31.91 -8.39
N SER A 12 -20.67 31.40 -8.65
CA SER A 12 -21.22 30.23 -7.96
C SER A 12 -20.48 28.94 -8.28
N LEU A 13 -20.11 28.72 -9.54
CA LEU A 13 -19.32 27.58 -9.97
C LEU A 13 -17.93 27.61 -9.34
N LEU A 14 -17.25 28.77 -9.38
CA LEU A 14 -15.94 28.95 -8.77
C LEU A 14 -15.98 28.67 -7.26
N PHE A 15 -17.00 29.21 -6.57
CA PHE A 15 -17.19 28.95 -5.14
C PHE A 15 -17.39 27.44 -4.87
N ALA A 16 -18.22 26.76 -5.67
CA ALA A 16 -18.48 25.33 -5.52
C ALA A 16 -17.20 24.50 -5.71
N VAL A 17 -16.37 24.81 -6.72
CA VAL A 17 -15.10 24.12 -6.98
C VAL A 17 -14.13 24.33 -5.82
N ILE A 18 -13.99 25.58 -5.34
CA ILE A 18 -13.11 25.88 -4.20
C ILE A 18 -13.59 25.13 -2.94
N ALA A 19 -14.89 25.23 -2.62
CA ALA A 19 -15.44 24.55 -1.45
C ALA A 19 -15.27 23.03 -1.52
N ALA A 20 -15.59 22.42 -2.66
CA ALA A 20 -15.41 20.98 -2.88
C ALA A 20 -13.92 20.54 -2.75
N THR A 21 -13.02 21.34 -3.29
CA THR A 21 -11.57 21.08 -3.18
C THR A 21 -11.09 21.14 -1.73
N LEU A 22 -11.52 22.15 -0.98
CA LEU A 22 -11.17 22.29 0.44
C LEU A 22 -11.74 21.17 1.30
N ILE A 23 -13.00 20.79 1.08
CA ILE A 23 -13.65 19.67 1.78
C ILE A 23 -12.90 18.37 1.46
N ARG A 24 -12.66 18.07 0.18
CA ARG A 24 -11.92 16.88 -0.26
C ARG A 24 -10.51 16.84 0.35
N TRP A 25 -9.81 17.97 0.39
CA TRP A 25 -8.48 18.05 0.97
C TRP A 25 -8.52 17.81 2.48
N ALA A 26 -9.38 18.51 3.20
CA ALA A 26 -9.32 18.57 4.66
C ALA A 26 -10.06 17.43 5.36
N THR A 27 -11.11 16.85 4.76
CA THR A 27 -12.02 15.94 5.48
C THR A 27 -12.15 14.56 4.86
N PHE A 28 -12.85 14.43 3.74
CA PHE A 28 -13.19 13.13 3.14
C PHE A 28 -12.84 13.10 1.66
N GLU A 29 -12.36 11.95 1.22
CA GLU A 29 -12.12 11.70 -0.20
C GLU A 29 -12.76 10.38 -0.61
N ALA A 30 -13.50 10.41 -1.75
CA ALA A 30 -14.17 9.23 -2.29
C ALA A 30 -13.20 8.41 -3.17
N PHE A 31 -13.22 7.09 -3.01
CA PHE A 31 -12.44 6.15 -3.79
C PHE A 31 -13.30 4.98 -4.24
N THR A 32 -12.88 4.34 -5.33
CA THR A 32 -13.41 3.05 -5.78
C THR A 32 -12.33 2.01 -5.63
N ILE A 33 -12.68 0.81 -5.16
CA ILE A 33 -11.75 -0.30 -4.99
C ILE A 33 -11.52 -0.99 -6.34
N PRO A 34 -10.29 -0.95 -6.90
CA PRO A 34 -10.01 -1.53 -8.21
C PRO A 34 -9.50 -2.97 -8.16
N THR A 35 -9.05 -3.46 -7.00
CA THR A 35 -8.35 -4.75 -6.88
C THR A 35 -8.84 -5.56 -5.68
N PRO A 36 -8.78 -6.90 -5.73
CA PRO A 36 -9.31 -7.78 -4.69
C PRO A 36 -8.38 -7.95 -3.47
N SER A 37 -7.26 -7.24 -3.39
CA SER A 37 -6.25 -7.42 -2.32
C SER A 37 -6.75 -7.14 -0.89
N MET A 38 -7.94 -6.55 -0.74
CA MET A 38 -8.63 -6.32 0.54
C MET A 38 -9.98 -7.03 0.59
N GLU A 39 -10.19 -8.01 -0.27
CA GLU A 39 -11.43 -8.80 -0.35
C GLU A 39 -11.83 -9.40 1.00
N ASN A 40 -13.12 -9.62 1.20
CA ASN A 40 -13.77 -9.89 2.50
C ASN A 40 -13.83 -8.71 3.48
N ASN A 41 -13.15 -7.58 3.19
CA ASN A 41 -13.34 -6.32 3.88
C ASN A 41 -13.83 -5.23 2.91
N LEU A 42 -13.24 -5.19 1.70
CA LEU A 42 -13.56 -4.24 0.64
C LEU A 42 -13.60 -5.03 -0.67
N LEU A 43 -14.73 -4.98 -1.37
CA LEU A 43 -14.91 -5.69 -2.64
C LEU A 43 -14.53 -4.81 -3.83
N VAL A 44 -14.12 -5.45 -4.91
CA VAL A 44 -13.88 -4.74 -6.19
C VAL A 44 -15.16 -4.05 -6.65
N GLY A 45 -15.06 -2.76 -6.93
CA GLY A 45 -16.21 -1.91 -7.29
C GLY A 45 -16.87 -1.18 -6.14
N ASP A 46 -16.51 -1.48 -4.89
CA ASP A 46 -17.01 -0.71 -3.74
C ASP A 46 -16.59 0.76 -3.82
N PHE A 47 -17.52 1.63 -3.42
CA PHE A 47 -17.25 3.05 -3.19
C PHE A 47 -17.08 3.28 -1.69
N LEU A 48 -16.01 3.96 -1.33
CA LEU A 48 -15.72 4.28 0.05
C LEU A 48 -15.29 5.74 0.22
N PHE A 49 -15.53 6.28 1.42
CA PHE A 49 -15.02 7.57 1.83
C PHE A 49 -13.87 7.38 2.81
N VAL A 50 -12.71 7.92 2.45
CA VAL A 50 -11.54 7.94 3.34
C VAL A 50 -11.62 9.17 4.23
N ASN A 51 -11.68 8.95 5.54
CA ASN A 51 -11.68 10.00 6.54
C ASN A 51 -10.24 10.45 6.82
N LYS A 52 -9.91 11.67 6.39
CA LYS A 52 -8.58 12.25 6.62
C LYS A 52 -8.43 12.84 8.03
N LEU A 53 -9.52 13.11 8.70
CA LEU A 53 -9.51 13.74 10.03
C LEU A 53 -8.99 12.79 11.11
N ASN A 54 -9.15 11.47 10.95
CA ASN A 54 -8.66 10.51 11.92
C ASN A 54 -7.17 10.68 12.18
N TYR A 55 -6.36 10.67 11.11
CA TYR A 55 -4.89 10.79 11.23
C TYR A 55 -4.38 12.19 10.87
N GLY A 56 -5.28 13.14 10.66
CA GLY A 56 -4.99 14.51 10.24
C GLY A 56 -4.70 14.64 8.73
N PRO A 57 -5.26 15.65 8.06
CA PRO A 57 -4.98 15.92 6.65
C PRO A 57 -3.53 16.38 6.48
N ARG A 58 -2.94 16.02 5.34
CA ARG A 58 -1.60 16.44 4.95
C ARG A 58 -1.70 17.71 4.10
N THR A 59 -0.80 18.68 4.32
CA THR A 59 -0.71 19.86 3.45
C THR A 59 -0.34 19.45 2.03
N PRO A 60 -0.90 20.11 0.99
CA PRO A 60 -0.59 19.80 -0.39
C PRO A 60 0.88 20.12 -0.70
N LYS A 61 1.56 19.22 -1.39
CA LYS A 61 2.92 19.41 -1.87
C LYS A 61 2.91 20.14 -3.22
N THR A 62 1.95 19.79 -4.09
CA THR A 62 1.87 20.24 -5.48
C THR A 62 0.67 21.18 -5.66
N PRO A 63 0.83 22.49 -5.41
CA PRO A 63 -0.29 23.45 -5.44
C PRO A 63 -0.81 23.72 -6.85
N LEU A 64 0.02 23.51 -7.89
CA LEU A 64 -0.37 23.71 -9.29
C LEU A 64 -1.04 22.46 -9.85
N GLN A 65 -2.24 22.18 -9.40
CA GLN A 65 -3.04 21.06 -9.84
C GLN A 65 -4.44 21.52 -10.26
N VAL A 66 -4.98 20.90 -11.33
CA VAL A 66 -6.38 21.09 -11.71
C VAL A 66 -7.28 20.57 -10.58
N PRO A 67 -8.16 21.42 -10.03
CA PRO A 67 -9.03 21.02 -8.92
C PRO A 67 -9.80 19.74 -9.19
N LEU A 68 -10.00 18.93 -8.14
CA LEU A 68 -10.76 17.68 -8.14
C LEU A 68 -10.18 16.54 -9.01
N THR A 69 -9.06 16.76 -9.70
CA THR A 69 -8.33 15.70 -10.41
C THR A 69 -7.30 15.01 -9.49
N HIS A 70 -6.58 14.02 -10.01
CA HIS A 70 -5.44 13.43 -9.33
C HIS A 70 -4.20 13.49 -10.26
N GLN A 71 -3.83 12.42 -10.97
CA GLN A 71 -2.64 12.41 -11.83
C GLN A 71 -2.93 12.96 -13.24
N LYS A 72 -4.12 12.70 -13.76
CA LYS A 72 -4.53 13.05 -15.13
C LYS A 72 -5.87 13.79 -15.13
N ILE A 73 -6.11 14.56 -16.18
CA ILE A 73 -7.42 15.14 -16.45
C ILE A 73 -8.36 14.02 -16.90
N TRP A 74 -9.58 14.03 -16.36
CA TRP A 74 -10.57 12.99 -16.61
C TRP A 74 -10.78 12.69 -18.10
N GLY A 75 -10.74 11.41 -18.44
CA GLY A 75 -10.94 10.94 -19.81
C GLY A 75 -9.80 11.25 -20.78
N THR A 76 -8.65 11.71 -20.28
CA THR A 76 -7.46 12.03 -21.09
C THR A 76 -6.20 11.43 -20.50
N ASP A 77 -5.11 11.43 -21.27
CA ASP A 77 -3.75 11.10 -20.81
C ASP A 77 -2.95 12.35 -20.40
N ILE A 78 -3.59 13.53 -20.38
CA ILE A 78 -2.93 14.78 -20.06
C ILE A 78 -2.71 14.86 -18.56
N GLN A 79 -1.48 15.17 -18.14
CA GLN A 79 -1.12 15.42 -16.75
C GLN A 79 -1.93 16.59 -16.17
N SER A 80 -2.50 16.41 -14.99
CA SER A 80 -3.38 17.39 -14.35
C SER A 80 -2.64 18.38 -13.43
N TYR A 81 -1.31 18.32 -13.36
CA TYR A 81 -0.52 19.12 -12.44
C TYR A 81 0.79 19.58 -13.09
N LEU A 82 1.39 20.60 -12.46
CA LEU A 82 2.76 21.05 -12.72
C LEU A 82 3.54 20.94 -11.42
N ASP A 83 4.69 20.31 -11.46
CA ASP A 83 5.56 20.05 -10.31
C ASP A 83 6.67 21.08 -10.11
N TRP A 84 6.60 22.19 -10.84
CA TRP A 84 7.58 23.29 -10.77
C TRP A 84 7.67 23.94 -9.39
N ILE A 85 6.56 23.96 -8.67
CA ILE A 85 6.47 24.46 -7.31
C ILE A 85 6.06 23.29 -6.41
N GLN A 86 6.96 22.91 -5.49
CA GLN A 86 6.68 21.92 -4.46
C GLN A 86 6.83 22.59 -3.08
N LEU A 87 5.77 22.48 -2.28
CA LEU A 87 5.74 23.03 -0.92
C LEU A 87 6.21 21.97 0.08
N PRO A 88 6.78 22.37 1.23
CA PRO A 88 7.03 21.44 2.31
C PRO A 88 5.71 20.86 2.81
N THR A 89 5.72 19.55 3.08
CA THR A 89 4.53 18.82 3.54
C THR A 89 4.64 18.50 5.02
N PHE A 90 3.56 18.71 5.73
CA PHE A 90 3.38 18.26 7.10
C PHE A 90 1.95 17.79 7.30
N ARG A 91 1.75 17.00 8.34
CA ARG A 91 0.44 16.50 8.69
C ARG A 91 -0.13 17.33 9.82
N LEU A 92 -1.36 17.82 9.64
CA LEU A 92 -2.10 18.49 10.70
C LEU A 92 -2.50 17.48 11.78
N PRO A 93 -2.77 17.91 13.02
CA PRO A 93 -3.25 17.03 14.07
C PRO A 93 -4.50 16.25 13.65
N GLY A 94 -4.54 14.97 13.97
CA GLY A 94 -5.69 14.10 13.79
C GLY A 94 -6.40 13.84 15.12
N PHE A 95 -7.51 13.09 15.07
CA PHE A 95 -8.28 12.70 16.25
C PHE A 95 -7.82 11.36 16.84
N SER A 96 -7.06 10.55 16.07
CA SER A 96 -6.56 9.24 16.49
C SER A 96 -5.16 8.98 15.94
N GLU A 97 -4.48 8.04 16.55
CA GLU A 97 -3.23 7.46 16.03
C GLU A 97 -3.52 6.20 15.22
N ILE A 98 -2.54 5.75 14.43
CA ILE A 98 -2.67 4.52 13.66
C ILE A 98 -2.48 3.34 14.62
N GLU A 99 -3.43 2.42 14.61
CA GLU A 99 -3.39 1.20 15.39
C GLU A 99 -3.13 -0.03 14.51
N ARG A 100 -2.70 -1.12 15.16
CA ARG A 100 -2.52 -2.40 14.48
C ARG A 100 -3.89 -2.92 14.00
N ASN A 101 -3.92 -3.44 12.78
CA ASN A 101 -5.09 -3.87 12.04
C ASN A 101 -5.96 -2.76 11.44
N ASP A 102 -5.63 -1.48 11.60
CA ASP A 102 -6.31 -0.43 10.87
C ASP A 102 -6.22 -0.63 9.36
N VAL A 103 -7.31 -0.33 8.68
CA VAL A 103 -7.34 -0.26 7.22
C VAL A 103 -6.94 1.15 6.81
N VAL A 104 -5.73 1.30 6.31
CA VAL A 104 -5.14 2.60 6.00
C VAL A 104 -5.02 2.83 4.50
N VAL A 105 -5.28 4.07 4.08
CA VAL A 105 -5.01 4.55 2.72
C VAL A 105 -3.73 5.36 2.73
N PHE A 106 -2.81 5.04 1.83
CA PHE A 106 -1.52 5.72 1.72
C PHE A 106 -1.08 5.86 0.27
N ASN A 107 -0.17 6.77 0.01
CA ASN A 107 0.43 6.93 -1.31
C ASN A 107 1.50 5.85 -1.53
N TYR A 108 1.44 5.15 -2.67
CA TYR A 108 2.37 4.07 -2.99
C TYR A 108 3.81 4.58 -3.11
N PRO A 109 4.73 4.17 -2.24
CA PRO A 109 6.04 4.80 -2.12
C PRO A 109 6.93 4.64 -3.34
N ASN A 110 6.81 3.52 -4.08
CA ASN A 110 7.72 3.17 -5.18
C ASN A 110 7.53 3.99 -6.47
N GLU A 111 6.51 4.85 -6.54
CA GLU A 111 6.38 5.81 -7.65
C GLU A 111 7.29 7.02 -7.39
N LEU A 112 8.60 6.85 -7.66
CA LEU A 112 9.62 7.88 -7.39
C LEU A 112 9.57 9.04 -8.39
N ASP A 113 8.93 8.84 -9.52
CA ASP A 113 8.72 9.81 -10.60
C ASP A 113 7.61 10.83 -10.31
N LYS A 114 6.85 10.65 -9.22
CA LYS A 114 5.70 11.50 -8.89
C LYS A 114 5.86 12.23 -7.57
N PRO A 115 5.33 13.47 -7.46
CA PRO A 115 5.20 14.14 -6.18
C PRO A 115 4.42 13.30 -5.17
N LEU A 116 4.76 13.42 -3.88
CA LEU A 116 4.22 12.58 -2.81
C LEU A 116 2.69 12.54 -2.74
N ASP A 117 2.03 13.67 -2.93
CA ASP A 117 0.56 13.83 -2.88
C ASP A 117 -0.14 13.35 -4.16
N LEU A 118 0.62 13.07 -5.22
CA LEU A 118 0.13 12.61 -6.51
C LEU A 118 0.48 11.15 -6.82
N LYS A 119 1.16 10.44 -5.91
CA LYS A 119 1.37 9.00 -5.99
C LYS A 119 0.05 8.27 -5.89
N THR A 120 -0.05 7.11 -6.52
CA THR A 120 -1.24 6.25 -6.50
C THR A 120 -1.62 5.89 -5.06
N TYR A 121 -2.90 5.93 -4.76
CA TYR A 121 -3.43 5.52 -3.45
C TYR A 121 -3.54 4.00 -3.36
N TYR A 122 -3.01 3.45 -2.29
CA TYR A 122 -3.17 2.06 -1.93
C TYR A 122 -3.94 1.96 -0.61
N VAL A 123 -4.74 0.91 -0.49
CA VAL A 123 -5.42 0.55 0.75
C VAL A 123 -4.90 -0.80 1.23
N LYS A 124 -4.37 -0.85 2.46
CA LYS A 124 -3.86 -2.06 3.09
C LYS A 124 -4.12 -2.04 4.60
N ARG A 125 -4.02 -3.22 5.20
CA ARG A 125 -4.08 -3.37 6.64
C ARG A 125 -2.72 -3.05 7.26
N CYS A 126 -2.70 -2.21 8.30
CA CYS A 126 -1.50 -1.91 9.07
C CYS A 126 -1.18 -3.08 10.01
N VAL A 127 -0.11 -3.80 9.78
CA VAL A 127 0.30 -4.96 10.60
C VAL A 127 1.40 -4.61 11.59
N GLY A 128 2.35 -3.78 11.20
CA GLY A 128 3.47 -3.37 12.04
C GLY A 128 3.40 -1.90 12.40
N LEU A 129 3.75 -1.56 13.61
CA LEU A 129 3.81 -0.19 14.14
C LEU A 129 5.27 0.21 14.39
N PRO A 130 5.57 1.51 14.55
CA PRO A 130 6.91 1.94 14.95
C PRO A 130 7.42 1.18 16.18
N ASN A 131 8.69 0.77 16.16
CA ASN A 131 9.37 -0.03 17.18
C ASN A 131 8.97 -1.52 17.24
N ASP A 132 8.13 -2.00 16.33
CA ASP A 132 7.88 -3.43 16.20
C ASP A 132 9.02 -4.12 15.42
N THR A 133 9.18 -5.42 15.68
CA THR A 133 9.91 -6.33 14.83
C THR A 133 8.91 -7.24 14.14
N ILE A 134 8.84 -7.15 12.81
CA ILE A 134 7.95 -7.98 11.99
C ILE A 134 8.71 -9.17 11.42
N GLU A 135 8.10 -10.35 11.50
CA GLU A 135 8.56 -11.58 10.88
C GLU A 135 7.36 -12.31 10.25
N ILE A 136 7.60 -13.00 9.13
CA ILE A 136 6.65 -13.99 8.58
C ILE A 136 7.39 -15.32 8.54
N ASP A 137 6.82 -16.32 9.19
CA ASP A 137 7.39 -17.66 9.27
C ASP A 137 6.32 -18.66 8.81
N ASN A 138 6.58 -19.34 7.70
CA ASN A 138 5.63 -20.23 7.05
C ASN A 138 4.23 -19.60 6.81
N GLY A 139 4.23 -18.31 6.42
CA GLY A 139 3.00 -17.55 6.18
C GLY A 139 2.29 -17.02 7.43
N GLU A 140 2.79 -17.31 8.63
CA GLU A 140 2.29 -16.74 9.88
C GLU A 140 3.03 -15.45 10.23
N VAL A 141 2.27 -14.38 10.44
CA VAL A 141 2.84 -13.08 10.83
C VAL A 141 3.13 -13.08 12.32
N LYS A 142 4.36 -12.75 12.69
CA LYS A 142 4.82 -12.56 14.06
C LYS A 142 5.21 -11.10 14.29
N ILE A 143 4.82 -10.57 15.42
CA ILE A 143 5.21 -9.23 15.88
C ILE A 143 5.90 -9.37 17.23
N ASN A 144 7.13 -8.89 17.32
CA ASN A 144 7.96 -8.99 18.52
C ASN A 144 8.12 -10.46 19.01
N GLY A 145 8.12 -11.42 18.07
CA GLY A 145 8.23 -12.85 18.34
C GLY A 145 6.90 -13.56 18.65
N GLU A 146 5.80 -12.84 18.81
CA GLU A 146 4.49 -13.41 19.06
C GLU A 146 3.64 -13.48 17.79
N VAL A 147 2.92 -14.60 17.59
CA VAL A 147 2.03 -14.78 16.43
C VAL A 147 0.88 -13.77 16.52
N LEU A 148 0.73 -12.98 15.46
CA LEU A 148 -0.39 -12.04 15.34
C LEU A 148 -1.68 -12.80 15.04
N ASN A 149 -2.72 -12.57 15.86
CA ASN A 149 -4.04 -13.12 15.59
C ASN A 149 -4.53 -12.67 14.20
N PRO A 150 -4.90 -13.61 13.31
CA PRO A 150 -5.31 -13.27 11.98
C PRO A 150 -6.60 -12.44 11.98
N PRO A 151 -6.70 -11.40 11.13
CA PRO A 151 -7.92 -10.64 11.00
C PRO A 151 -9.04 -11.49 10.40
N LYS A 152 -10.29 -11.15 10.71
CA LYS A 152 -11.44 -11.78 10.04
C LYS A 152 -11.31 -11.61 8.53
N GLY A 153 -11.59 -12.69 7.80
CA GLY A 153 -11.52 -12.68 6.34
C GLY A 153 -10.13 -12.88 5.75
N LEU A 154 -9.12 -13.25 6.58
CA LEU A 154 -7.80 -13.60 6.06
C LEU A 154 -7.93 -14.64 4.96
N GLN A 155 -7.28 -14.37 3.83
CA GLN A 155 -7.13 -15.30 2.72
C GLN A 155 -5.72 -15.89 2.72
N ASN A 156 -5.64 -17.16 2.39
CA ASN A 156 -4.40 -17.85 2.09
C ASN A 156 -4.39 -18.24 0.61
N ARG A 157 -3.20 -18.50 0.12
CA ARG A 157 -3.02 -19.12 -1.19
C ARG A 157 -3.10 -20.62 -1.06
N TYR A 158 -3.94 -21.26 -1.90
CA TYR A 158 -4.08 -22.70 -1.98
C TYR A 158 -3.69 -23.18 -3.36
N PHE A 159 -3.18 -24.40 -3.41
CA PHE A 159 -3.09 -25.18 -4.64
C PHE A 159 -4.26 -26.15 -4.68
N VAL A 160 -5.00 -26.11 -5.76
CA VAL A 160 -6.12 -27.01 -6.06
C VAL A 160 -5.64 -27.98 -7.12
N GLU A 161 -5.48 -29.23 -6.77
CA GLU A 161 -5.09 -30.29 -7.70
C GLU A 161 -6.33 -30.83 -8.41
N THR A 162 -6.29 -30.85 -9.73
CA THR A 162 -7.35 -31.38 -10.59
C THR A 162 -6.91 -31.44 -12.05
N ASP A 163 -7.31 -32.48 -12.74
CA ASP A 163 -7.13 -32.61 -14.20
C ASP A 163 -8.25 -31.90 -14.99
N ILE A 164 -9.31 -31.45 -14.32
CA ILE A 164 -10.49 -30.88 -14.97
C ILE A 164 -10.36 -29.36 -15.12
N ASN A 165 -10.85 -28.86 -16.24
CA ASN A 165 -10.99 -27.41 -16.43
C ASN A 165 -12.19 -26.89 -15.65
N ILE A 166 -11.92 -26.26 -14.50
CA ILE A 166 -12.97 -25.70 -13.63
C ILE A 166 -13.59 -24.48 -14.31
N ASN A 167 -14.93 -24.46 -14.39
CA ASN A 167 -15.66 -23.31 -14.90
C ASN A 167 -15.63 -22.17 -13.87
N GLU A 168 -15.52 -20.93 -14.34
CA GLU A 168 -15.54 -19.72 -13.49
C GLU A 168 -16.74 -19.67 -12.52
N ARG A 169 -17.89 -20.21 -12.92
CA ARG A 169 -19.09 -20.28 -12.06
C ARG A 169 -18.87 -21.11 -10.79
N VAL A 170 -18.00 -22.12 -10.84
CA VAL A 170 -17.65 -22.94 -9.67
C VAL A 170 -16.84 -22.09 -8.70
N PHE A 171 -15.81 -21.39 -9.17
CA PHE A 171 -15.05 -20.49 -8.31
C PHE A 171 -15.94 -19.43 -7.66
N LYS A 172 -16.83 -18.81 -8.43
CA LYS A 172 -17.81 -17.83 -7.91
C LYS A 172 -18.75 -18.43 -6.86
N LYS A 173 -19.21 -19.69 -7.04
CA LYS A 173 -20.03 -20.41 -6.05
C LYS A 173 -19.35 -20.49 -4.68
N TYR A 174 -18.02 -20.63 -4.66
CA TYR A 174 -17.21 -20.72 -3.45
C TYR A 174 -16.57 -19.38 -3.04
N ASN A 175 -17.02 -18.26 -3.58
CA ASN A 175 -16.47 -16.93 -3.32
C ASN A 175 -14.96 -16.86 -3.59
N ILE A 176 -14.50 -17.48 -4.67
CA ILE A 176 -13.11 -17.45 -5.13
C ILE A 176 -13.06 -16.54 -6.36
N TRP A 177 -12.40 -15.39 -6.21
CA TRP A 177 -12.33 -14.34 -7.24
C TRP A 177 -10.96 -14.26 -7.90
N GLU A 178 -9.92 -14.68 -7.17
CA GLU A 178 -8.56 -14.75 -7.68
C GLU A 178 -8.12 -16.20 -7.86
N TYR A 179 -7.87 -16.58 -9.10
CA TYR A 179 -7.34 -17.89 -9.44
C TYR A 179 -6.42 -17.81 -10.65
N THR A 180 -5.44 -18.70 -10.69
CA THR A 180 -4.50 -18.86 -11.82
C THR A 180 -4.43 -20.31 -12.20
N LYS A 181 -4.75 -20.64 -13.47
CA LYS A 181 -4.62 -21.99 -14.00
C LYS A 181 -3.16 -22.35 -14.22
N VAL A 182 -2.78 -23.54 -13.82
CA VAL A 182 -1.48 -24.17 -14.07
C VAL A 182 -1.68 -25.58 -14.65
N THR A 183 -0.60 -26.29 -14.93
CA THR A 183 -0.68 -27.60 -15.64
C THR A 183 -1.56 -28.61 -14.94
N ASN A 184 -1.43 -28.76 -13.61
CA ASN A 184 -2.11 -29.80 -12.83
C ASN A 184 -3.20 -29.21 -11.92
N GLY A 185 -3.75 -28.03 -12.22
CA GLY A 185 -4.76 -27.45 -11.34
C GLY A 185 -4.76 -25.94 -11.31
N TYR A 186 -4.99 -25.38 -10.11
CA TYR A 186 -5.14 -23.93 -9.95
C TYR A 186 -4.49 -23.45 -8.66
N TYR A 187 -3.87 -22.28 -8.73
CA TYR A 187 -3.64 -21.47 -7.53
C TYR A 187 -4.86 -20.58 -7.29
N ILE A 188 -5.35 -20.55 -6.07
CA ILE A 188 -6.49 -19.73 -5.65
C ILE A 188 -6.12 -18.93 -4.40
N ASN A 189 -6.68 -17.73 -4.26
CA ASN A 189 -6.64 -16.97 -3.01
C ASN A 189 -8.04 -16.98 -2.39
N THR A 190 -8.16 -17.52 -1.17
CA THR A 190 -9.47 -17.65 -0.51
C THR A 190 -9.33 -17.88 1.00
N GLN A 191 -10.46 -17.83 1.71
CA GLN A 191 -10.53 -18.22 3.11
C GLN A 191 -10.49 -19.76 3.26
N GLN A 192 -9.99 -20.23 4.41
CA GLN A 192 -9.93 -21.67 4.74
C GLN A 192 -11.27 -22.37 4.51
N LYS A 193 -12.37 -21.77 4.99
CA LYS A 193 -13.71 -22.37 4.82
C LYS A 193 -14.07 -22.63 3.36
N ASN A 194 -13.79 -21.68 2.49
CA ASN A 194 -14.12 -21.81 1.06
C ASN A 194 -13.23 -22.88 0.38
N ALA A 195 -11.97 -22.97 0.80
CA ALA A 195 -11.05 -24.01 0.35
C ALA A 195 -11.55 -25.41 0.78
N ASP A 196 -11.96 -25.55 2.05
CA ASP A 196 -12.53 -26.79 2.59
C ASP A 196 -13.85 -27.17 1.91
N ASP A 197 -14.69 -26.19 1.57
CA ASP A 197 -15.95 -26.45 0.85
C ASP A 197 -15.67 -26.86 -0.60
N LEU A 198 -14.70 -26.25 -1.28
CA LEU A 198 -14.27 -26.62 -2.63
C LEU A 198 -13.66 -28.02 -2.67
N SER A 199 -12.88 -28.42 -1.67
CA SER A 199 -12.23 -29.76 -1.61
C SER A 199 -13.20 -30.92 -1.56
N ARG A 200 -14.50 -30.69 -1.26
CA ARG A 200 -15.55 -31.72 -1.23
C ARG A 200 -16.15 -32.01 -2.60
N GLU A 201 -15.81 -31.21 -3.62
CA GLU A 201 -16.30 -31.47 -4.98
C GLU A 201 -15.61 -32.68 -5.58
N SER A 202 -16.36 -33.56 -6.21
CA SER A 202 -15.88 -34.87 -6.71
C SER A 202 -14.85 -34.80 -7.84
N PHE A 203 -14.66 -33.62 -8.42
CA PHE A 203 -13.70 -33.37 -9.48
C PHE A 203 -12.42 -32.67 -8.97
N ILE A 204 -12.28 -32.50 -7.67
CA ILE A 204 -11.09 -32.00 -7.01
C ILE A 204 -10.35 -33.16 -6.36
N ASP A 205 -9.09 -33.31 -6.68
CA ASP A 205 -8.25 -34.38 -6.13
C ASP A 205 -7.71 -33.98 -4.76
N ASP A 206 -7.21 -32.71 -4.64
CA ASP A 206 -6.73 -32.18 -3.36
C ASP A 206 -6.78 -30.65 -3.33
N VAL A 207 -6.82 -30.07 -2.11
CA VAL A 207 -6.70 -28.63 -1.86
C VAL A 207 -5.76 -28.40 -0.68
N THR A 208 -4.56 -27.95 -0.97
CA THR A 208 -3.51 -27.71 0.03
C THR A 208 -3.13 -26.23 0.14
N VAL A 209 -2.77 -25.78 1.34
CA VAL A 209 -2.21 -24.44 1.53
C VAL A 209 -0.88 -24.38 0.78
N TYR A 210 -0.78 -23.45 -0.16
CA TYR A 210 0.47 -23.23 -0.87
C TYR A 210 1.39 -22.30 -0.04
N ARG A 211 2.61 -22.76 0.17
CA ARG A 211 3.69 -21.97 0.76
C ARG A 211 4.93 -22.05 -0.13
N MET A 212 5.61 -20.93 -0.28
CA MET A 212 6.90 -20.93 -0.96
C MET A 212 7.93 -21.65 -0.09
N ASP A 213 8.84 -22.36 -0.71
CA ASP A 213 9.97 -22.95 0.01
C ASP A 213 10.88 -21.82 0.57
N LYS A 214 11.39 -22.02 1.78
CA LYS A 214 12.26 -21.06 2.48
C LYS A 214 13.56 -20.76 1.71
N SER A 215 14.02 -21.70 0.89
CA SER A 215 15.22 -21.52 0.07
C SER A 215 15.01 -20.63 -1.16
N ILE A 216 13.74 -20.35 -1.53
CA ILE A 216 13.42 -19.55 -2.69
C ILE A 216 13.42 -18.08 -2.31
N SER A 217 14.39 -17.30 -2.82
CA SER A 217 14.37 -15.85 -2.75
C SER A 217 13.71 -15.27 -3.99
N THR A 218 12.75 -14.35 -3.81
CA THR A 218 12.14 -13.66 -4.95
C THR A 218 12.97 -12.50 -5.48
N GLY A 219 13.97 -12.03 -4.72
CA GLY A 219 14.82 -10.88 -5.06
C GLY A 219 14.10 -9.55 -5.24
N ARG A 220 12.79 -9.48 -4.87
CA ARG A 220 11.92 -8.31 -5.06
C ARG A 220 11.26 -7.84 -3.77
N ILE A 221 11.63 -8.43 -2.64
CA ILE A 221 11.03 -8.12 -1.35
C ILE A 221 11.82 -7.00 -0.68
N PHE A 222 11.08 -6.01 -0.17
CA PHE A 222 11.64 -4.94 0.65
C PHE A 222 12.34 -5.53 1.91
N PRO A 223 13.43 -4.98 2.39
CA PRO A 223 14.04 -3.69 1.99
C PRO A 223 15.10 -3.84 0.90
N ASN A 224 15.64 -5.02 0.70
CA ASN A 224 16.76 -5.24 -0.22
C ASN A 224 16.70 -6.65 -0.84
N LYS A 225 17.07 -6.74 -2.13
CA LYS A 225 17.14 -8.00 -2.90
C LYS A 225 18.12 -9.04 -2.34
N ASP A 226 19.08 -8.60 -1.52
CA ASP A 226 20.10 -9.47 -0.93
C ASP A 226 19.63 -10.25 0.30
N TYR A 227 18.41 -9.97 0.77
CA TYR A 227 17.79 -10.83 1.77
C TYR A 227 17.21 -12.08 1.11
N PRO A 228 17.43 -13.27 1.69
CA PRO A 228 16.89 -14.52 1.18
C PRO A 228 15.41 -14.69 1.56
N TRP A 229 14.62 -13.60 1.48
CA TRP A 229 13.23 -13.60 1.91
C TRP A 229 12.26 -13.81 0.76
N ASN A 230 11.08 -14.31 1.11
CA ASN A 230 9.94 -14.43 0.22
C ASN A 230 8.64 -14.07 0.95
N THR A 231 7.50 -14.25 0.33
CA THR A 231 6.20 -13.85 0.88
C THR A 231 5.77 -14.66 2.11
N ASP A 232 6.29 -15.89 2.25
CA ASP A 232 5.96 -16.81 3.33
C ASP A 232 7.05 -16.92 4.40
N PHE A 233 8.27 -16.44 4.08
CA PHE A 233 9.42 -16.38 4.99
C PHE A 233 10.09 -15.02 4.86
N TYR A 234 9.84 -14.15 5.82
CA TYR A 234 10.28 -12.75 5.81
C TYR A 234 10.77 -12.31 7.17
N GLY A 235 11.81 -11.49 7.19
CA GLY A 235 12.31 -10.91 8.41
C GLY A 235 13.32 -11.79 9.17
N PRO A 236 13.55 -11.45 10.45
CA PRO A 236 12.96 -10.35 11.19
C PRO A 236 13.40 -8.96 10.69
N LEU A 237 12.45 -8.02 10.59
CA LEU A 237 12.72 -6.63 10.24
C LEU A 237 12.21 -5.69 11.35
N ALA A 238 13.11 -4.93 11.95
CA ALA A 238 12.74 -3.89 12.91
C ALA A 238 12.19 -2.66 12.17
N ILE A 239 11.02 -2.19 12.59
CA ILE A 239 10.36 -1.00 12.04
C ILE A 239 10.89 0.22 12.80
N PRO A 240 11.49 1.20 12.11
CA PRO A 240 12.01 2.40 12.76
C PRO A 240 10.90 3.18 13.48
N TYR A 241 11.28 3.85 14.55
CA TYR A 241 10.42 4.82 15.24
C TYR A 241 11.01 6.24 15.10
N LYS A 242 10.18 7.23 15.35
CA LYS A 242 10.58 8.63 15.21
C LYS A 242 11.80 8.96 16.08
N ASN A 243 12.80 9.59 15.48
CA ASN A 243 14.08 9.96 16.10
C ASN A 243 14.95 8.74 16.50
N LEU A 244 14.78 7.61 15.85
CA LEU A 244 15.71 6.49 15.99
C LEU A 244 17.07 6.89 15.39
N GLU A 245 18.12 6.87 16.21
CA GLU A 245 19.49 7.04 15.72
C GLU A 245 20.01 5.70 15.15
N ILE A 246 20.40 5.72 13.89
CA ILE A 246 20.94 4.56 13.16
C ILE A 246 22.41 4.81 12.89
N THR A 247 23.29 3.98 13.43
CA THR A 247 24.71 3.98 13.05
C THR A 247 24.85 3.46 11.62
N ILE A 248 25.54 4.18 10.77
CA ILE A 248 25.75 3.79 9.38
C ILE A 248 26.86 2.71 9.33
N ASN A 249 26.48 1.54 8.86
CA ASN A 249 27.35 0.39 8.59
C ASN A 249 26.68 -0.48 7.51
N ALA A 250 27.40 -1.46 6.99
CA ALA A 250 26.92 -2.35 5.91
C ALA A 250 25.55 -3.00 6.23
N GLU A 251 25.37 -3.49 7.47
CA GLU A 251 24.12 -4.15 7.88
C GLU A 251 22.94 -3.17 7.88
N ASN A 252 23.10 -2.00 8.50
CA ASN A 252 22.04 -1.00 8.58
C ASN A 252 21.77 -0.33 7.22
N LEU A 253 22.76 -0.15 6.37
CA LEU A 253 22.55 0.28 4.99
C LEU A 253 21.82 -0.77 4.16
N LYS A 254 22.13 -2.05 4.34
CA LYS A 254 21.37 -3.12 3.71
C LYS A 254 19.90 -3.12 4.17
N ARG A 255 19.62 -2.80 5.43
CA ARG A 255 18.28 -2.81 6.03
C ARG A 255 17.46 -1.54 5.72
N TYR A 256 18.07 -0.38 5.85
CA TYR A 256 17.38 0.92 5.80
C TYR A 256 17.82 1.82 4.64
N GLY A 257 18.91 1.48 3.96
CA GLY A 257 19.49 2.33 2.91
C GLY A 257 18.51 2.67 1.80
N SER A 258 17.68 1.71 1.35
CA SER A 258 16.65 1.99 0.33
C SER A 258 15.58 2.97 0.84
N THR A 259 15.26 2.95 2.13
CA THR A 259 14.33 3.89 2.75
C THR A 259 14.91 5.29 2.78
N ILE A 260 16.15 5.43 3.24
CA ILE A 260 16.86 6.72 3.31
C ILE A 260 17.01 7.33 1.92
N LEU A 261 17.42 6.53 0.92
CA LEU A 261 17.61 7.00 -0.45
C LEU A 261 16.30 7.46 -1.14
N ASN A 262 15.20 6.76 -0.91
CA ASN A 262 14.04 6.89 -1.79
C ASN A 262 12.82 7.51 -1.11
N TYR A 263 12.73 7.46 0.23
CA TYR A 263 11.45 7.75 0.90
C TYR A 263 11.52 8.87 1.94
N GLU A 264 12.70 9.21 2.42
CA GLU A 264 12.91 10.29 3.39
C GLU A 264 12.88 11.69 2.76
N GLY A 265 12.97 11.77 1.44
CA GLY A 265 12.90 13.04 0.72
C GLY A 265 14.14 13.92 0.88
N ILE A 266 15.28 13.32 1.20
CA ILE A 266 16.56 14.01 1.34
C ILE A 266 17.12 14.30 -0.05
N ASN A 267 17.56 15.51 -0.28
CA ASN A 267 18.27 15.86 -1.50
C ASN A 267 19.73 15.43 -1.42
N ASN A 268 20.35 15.14 -2.58
CA ASN A 268 21.77 14.82 -2.70
C ASN A 268 22.24 13.68 -1.77
N VAL A 269 21.39 12.66 -1.56
CA VAL A 269 21.72 11.47 -0.79
C VAL A 269 22.17 10.34 -1.72
N ARG A 270 23.22 9.63 -1.36
CA ARG A 270 23.70 8.44 -2.06
C ARG A 270 24.43 7.49 -1.13
N ILE A 271 24.54 6.24 -1.54
CA ILE A 271 25.32 5.22 -0.87
C ILE A 271 26.47 4.85 -1.81
N GLU A 272 27.69 4.99 -1.33
CA GLU A 272 28.91 4.58 -2.02
C GLU A 272 29.64 3.56 -1.14
N GLU A 273 29.82 2.35 -1.67
CA GLU A 273 30.33 1.20 -0.89
C GLU A 273 29.48 0.97 0.38
N GLU A 274 30.05 1.23 1.56
CA GLU A 274 29.39 1.09 2.86
C GLU A 274 29.17 2.45 3.57
N ASN A 275 29.25 3.56 2.82
CA ASN A 275 29.08 4.90 3.36
C ASN A 275 27.79 5.54 2.85
N LEU A 276 27.08 6.21 3.76
CA LEU A 276 25.99 7.13 3.41
C LEU A 276 26.59 8.52 3.24
N LEU A 277 26.33 9.14 2.08
CA LEU A 277 26.75 10.51 1.81
C LEU A 277 25.49 11.38 1.66
N ILE A 278 25.47 12.50 2.38
CA ILE A 278 24.48 13.58 2.24
C ILE A 278 25.25 14.85 1.92
N ASP A 279 24.88 15.54 0.83
CA ASP A 279 25.59 16.74 0.33
C ASP A 279 27.10 16.54 0.14
N ASN A 280 27.52 15.33 -0.24
CA ASN A 280 28.92 14.86 -0.39
C ASN A 280 29.71 14.67 0.92
N GLU A 281 29.07 14.78 2.07
CA GLU A 281 29.70 14.51 3.36
C GLU A 281 29.32 13.11 3.84
N ILE A 282 30.27 12.40 4.43
CA ILE A 282 30.04 11.06 5.02
C ILE A 282 29.27 11.23 6.32
N VAL A 283 28.17 10.51 6.45
CA VAL A 283 27.32 10.50 7.63
C VAL A 283 27.56 9.20 8.40
N GLU A 284 28.04 9.30 9.63
CA GLU A 284 28.27 8.14 10.51
C GLU A 284 27.00 7.70 11.26
N LYS A 285 26.09 8.64 11.50
CA LYS A 285 24.83 8.43 12.21
C LYS A 285 23.70 9.16 11.49
N TYR A 286 22.58 8.49 11.35
CA TYR A 286 21.36 9.00 10.73
C TYR A 286 20.20 8.93 11.74
N ILE A 287 19.35 9.99 11.78
CA ILE A 287 18.21 10.09 12.72
C ILE A 287 16.92 10.25 11.92
#